data_ab574cdd16047a9a44d66c918d7d9da9
#
_entry.id   ab574cdd16047a9a44d66c918d7d9da9
#
_cell.length_a   1.000
_cell.length_b   1.000
_cell.length_c   1.000
_cell.angle_alpha   90.00
_cell.angle_beta   90.00
_cell.angle_gamma   90.00
#
_symmetry.space_group_name_H-M   'P 1'
#
loop_
_entity.id
_entity.type
_entity.pdbx_description
1 polymer ?
#
loop_
_entity_poly.entity_id
_entity_poly.type
_entity_poly.pdbx_seq_one_letter_code
_entity_poly.pdbx_strand_id
1 'polypeptide(L)'
;AEQIRNDVDYHNLPVTIVNVGAGLSYGNLGYTHHSLQDYGLMRLFPNMLIASPSDEMETKACMKYIIKNPQPSYLRLSKGKNTSLHKKIPNLKPGKWLILTKGKNKKAFLTTGNVANLAKKLLLKKKFSQYSIFSLPIWGMKYKEQQKNQLNRWDSILVLEDHLEDGGFGSWIKESVN
;
A
#
# COMPACT_ATOMS: atom_id res chain seq x y z
N ALA A 1 7.52 18.99 -0.57
CA ALA A 1 7.95 18.14 0.54
C ALA A 1 8.16 18.96 1.82
N GLU A 2 8.77 20.14 1.72
CA GLU A 2 9.12 20.97 2.89
C GLU A 2 7.88 21.34 3.72
N GLN A 3 6.84 21.89 3.11
CA GLN A 3 5.59 22.26 3.81
C GLN A 3 4.92 21.04 4.47
N ILE A 4 4.92 19.89 3.80
CA ILE A 4 4.36 18.67 4.40
C ILE A 4 5.16 18.28 5.64
N ARG A 5 6.49 18.35 5.58
CA ARG A 5 7.37 18.05 6.71
C ARG A 5 7.16 19.01 7.86
N ASN A 6 7.23 20.31 7.58
CA ASN A 6 7.25 21.35 8.61
C ASN A 6 5.85 21.68 9.14
N ASP A 7 4.87 21.81 8.24
CA ASP A 7 3.56 22.35 8.61
C ASP A 7 2.54 21.23 8.92
N VAL A 8 2.77 19.99 8.48
CA VAL A 8 1.86 18.88 8.71
C VAL A 8 2.46 17.84 9.64
N ASP A 9 3.57 17.21 9.23
CA ASP A 9 4.12 16.06 9.96
C ASP A 9 4.77 16.46 11.29
N TYR A 10 5.59 17.51 11.31
CA TYR A 10 6.24 18.00 12.53
C TYR A 10 5.24 18.37 13.62
N HIS A 11 4.17 19.07 13.26
CA HIS A 11 3.11 19.47 14.19
C HIS A 11 2.06 18.36 14.41
N ASN A 12 2.21 17.21 13.77
CA ASN A 12 1.28 16.08 13.85
C ASN A 12 -0.18 16.47 13.57
N LEU A 13 -0.40 17.34 12.57
CA LEU A 13 -1.73 17.87 12.27
C LEU A 13 -2.59 16.83 11.53
N PRO A 14 -3.92 16.84 11.76
CA PRO A 14 -4.85 15.89 11.14
C PRO A 14 -5.17 16.27 9.68
N VAL A 15 -4.13 16.43 8.88
CA VAL A 15 -4.25 16.77 7.45
C VAL A 15 -4.15 15.51 6.62
N THR A 16 -5.08 15.32 5.70
CA THR A 16 -5.05 14.23 4.73
C THR A 16 -4.74 14.77 3.34
N ILE A 17 -3.60 14.39 2.80
CA ILE A 17 -3.20 14.68 1.42
C ILE A 17 -3.76 13.59 0.53
N VAL A 18 -4.64 13.95 -0.40
CA VAL A 18 -5.24 12.99 -1.35
C VAL A 18 -4.57 13.15 -2.71
N ASN A 19 -3.91 12.11 -3.17
CA ASN A 19 -3.31 12.04 -4.50
C ASN A 19 -4.10 11.07 -5.40
N VAL A 20 -4.39 11.50 -6.62
CA VAL A 20 -5.04 10.67 -7.66
C VAL A 20 -4.06 10.46 -8.81
N GLY A 21 -3.96 9.22 -9.29
CA GLY A 21 -3.05 8.89 -10.38
C GLY A 21 -1.85 8.06 -9.94
N ALA A 22 -2.06 7.19 -8.95
CA ALA A 22 -1.04 6.28 -8.44
C ALA A 22 -0.27 5.56 -9.55
N GLY A 23 1.06 5.50 -9.40
CA GLY A 23 1.94 4.80 -10.31
C GLY A 23 1.88 5.34 -11.74
N LEU A 24 1.62 4.45 -12.67
CA LEU A 24 1.51 4.73 -14.11
C LEU A 24 0.06 4.92 -14.59
N SER A 25 -0.88 5.23 -13.69
CA SER A 25 -2.31 5.29 -14.01
C SER A 25 -2.67 6.31 -15.11
N TYR A 26 -1.85 7.31 -15.34
CA TYR A 26 -2.04 8.31 -16.39
C TYR A 26 -1.44 7.91 -17.75
N GLY A 27 -0.77 6.75 -17.84
CA GLY A 27 -0.31 6.16 -19.10
C GLY A 27 0.54 7.09 -19.96
N ASN A 28 0.02 7.46 -21.11
CA ASN A 28 0.73 8.25 -22.13
C ASN A 28 0.98 9.73 -21.76
N LEU A 29 0.44 10.24 -20.66
CA LEU A 29 0.73 11.60 -20.21
C LEU A 29 2.16 11.76 -19.66
N GLY A 30 2.84 10.67 -19.40
CA GLY A 30 4.26 10.65 -19.11
C GLY A 30 4.64 11.08 -17.70
N TYR A 31 5.92 11.35 -17.52
CA TYR A 31 6.57 11.56 -16.23
C TYR A 31 5.92 12.63 -15.35
N THR A 32 5.44 13.71 -15.93
CA THR A 32 4.80 14.82 -15.19
C THR A 32 3.49 14.45 -14.52
N HIS A 33 2.90 13.32 -14.90
CA HIS A 33 1.62 12.81 -14.36
C HIS A 33 1.76 11.47 -13.64
N HIS A 34 2.92 10.82 -13.74
CA HIS A 34 3.19 9.57 -13.07
C HIS A 34 3.58 9.81 -11.60
N SER A 35 3.01 9.04 -10.68
CA SER A 35 3.33 9.09 -9.26
C SER A 35 4.20 7.88 -8.89
N LEU A 36 5.52 8.02 -9.10
CA LEU A 36 6.50 6.94 -8.92
C LEU A 36 7.51 7.21 -7.79
N GLN A 37 7.47 8.40 -7.16
CA GLN A 37 8.38 8.84 -6.09
C GLN A 37 7.65 9.20 -4.79
N ASP A 38 6.34 9.20 -4.83
CA ASP A 38 5.47 9.67 -3.75
C ASP A 38 5.63 8.86 -2.46
N TYR A 39 5.69 7.53 -2.54
CA TYR A 39 5.98 6.70 -1.35
C TYR A 39 7.35 7.03 -0.76
N GLY A 40 8.37 7.20 -1.61
CA GLY A 40 9.73 7.53 -1.18
C GLY A 40 9.79 8.79 -0.33
N LEU A 41 8.98 9.80 -0.67
CA LEU A 41 8.88 11.03 0.11
C LEU A 41 8.05 10.83 1.37
N MET A 42 6.83 10.29 1.24
CA MET A 42 5.87 10.24 2.34
C MET A 42 6.28 9.28 3.45
N ARG A 43 6.94 8.16 3.11
CA ARG A 43 7.39 7.16 4.11
C ARG A 43 8.51 7.65 5.02
N LEU A 44 9.20 8.76 4.66
CA LEU A 44 10.26 9.35 5.48
C LEU A 44 9.73 10.25 6.60
N PHE A 45 8.47 10.62 6.55
CA PHE A 45 7.84 11.43 7.60
C PHE A 45 7.37 10.54 8.75
N PRO A 46 7.89 10.74 10.00
CA PRO A 46 7.65 9.82 11.11
C PRO A 46 6.18 9.65 11.50
N ASN A 47 5.38 10.71 11.37
CA ASN A 47 3.97 10.70 11.74
C ASN A 47 3.04 10.34 10.60
N MET A 48 3.53 10.35 9.36
CA MET A 48 2.73 10.13 8.18
C MET A 48 2.17 8.70 8.09
N LEU A 49 0.87 8.61 8.02
CA LEU A 49 0.16 7.38 7.67
C LEU A 49 0.00 7.32 6.15
N ILE A 50 0.46 6.24 5.54
CA ILE A 50 0.25 6.00 4.10
C ILE A 50 -0.95 5.08 3.95
N ALA A 51 -1.96 5.54 3.22
CA ALA A 51 -3.15 4.78 2.85
C ALA A 51 -3.16 4.56 1.33
N SER A 52 -2.98 3.33 0.89
CA SER A 52 -2.95 2.95 -0.52
C SER A 52 -3.88 1.75 -0.77
N PRO A 53 -5.17 2.02 -0.98
CA PRO A 53 -6.18 0.99 -1.14
C PRO A 53 -6.12 0.30 -2.50
N SER A 54 -6.44 -0.99 -2.54
CA SER A 54 -6.45 -1.81 -3.74
C SER A 54 -7.76 -1.74 -4.54
N ASP A 55 -8.86 -1.41 -3.87
CA ASP A 55 -10.19 -1.31 -4.46
C ASP A 55 -11.08 -0.30 -3.72
N GLU A 56 -12.34 -0.15 -4.17
CA GLU A 56 -13.31 0.76 -3.57
C GLU A 56 -13.61 0.42 -2.10
N MET A 57 -13.65 -0.86 -1.75
CA MET A 57 -13.96 -1.28 -0.37
C MET A 57 -12.82 -0.98 0.58
N GLU A 58 -11.58 -1.17 0.15
CA GLU A 58 -10.41 -0.72 0.92
C GLU A 58 -10.35 0.81 0.98
N THR A 59 -10.72 1.54 -0.09
CA THR A 59 -10.79 3.00 -0.05
C THR A 59 -11.76 3.49 1.03
N LYS A 60 -12.97 2.93 1.06
CA LYS A 60 -13.95 3.23 2.12
C LYS A 60 -13.43 2.90 3.52
N ALA A 61 -12.70 1.78 3.65
CA ALA A 61 -12.12 1.38 4.92
C ALA A 61 -10.97 2.29 5.37
N CYS A 62 -10.08 2.71 4.44
CA CYS A 62 -9.02 3.68 4.70
C CYS A 62 -9.60 5.03 5.14
N MET A 63 -10.60 5.55 4.42
CA MET A 63 -11.27 6.80 4.78
C MET A 63 -11.92 6.73 6.16
N LYS A 64 -12.64 5.65 6.47
CA LYS A 64 -13.23 5.44 7.80
C LYS A 64 -12.15 5.43 8.89
N TYR A 65 -11.00 4.79 8.61
CA TYR A 65 -9.90 4.74 9.56
C TYR A 65 -9.31 6.14 9.80
N ILE A 66 -9.00 6.88 8.74
CA ILE A 66 -8.40 8.24 8.81
C ILE A 66 -9.32 9.20 9.57
N ILE A 67 -10.62 9.19 9.26
CA ILE A 67 -11.61 10.06 9.93
C ILE A 67 -11.71 9.73 11.43
N LYS A 68 -11.67 8.46 11.80
CA LYS A 68 -11.75 8.02 13.21
C LYS A 68 -10.45 8.27 13.99
N ASN A 69 -9.31 8.31 13.30
CA ASN A 69 -7.98 8.45 13.89
C ASN A 69 -7.21 9.58 13.19
N PRO A 70 -7.58 10.85 13.45
CA PRO A 70 -7.00 12.01 12.78
C PRO A 70 -5.51 12.12 13.04
N GLN A 71 -4.71 12.16 11.96
CA GLN A 71 -3.25 12.27 11.98
C GLN A 71 -2.75 12.68 10.58
N PRO A 72 -1.48 13.10 10.42
CA PRO A 72 -0.90 13.25 9.10
C PRO A 72 -1.12 12.02 8.25
N SER A 73 -1.79 12.16 7.09
CA SER A 73 -2.18 11.04 6.26
C SER A 73 -1.98 11.33 4.78
N TYR A 74 -1.51 10.35 4.04
CA TYR A 74 -1.38 10.37 2.59
C TYR A 74 -2.27 9.29 1.98
N LEU A 75 -3.33 9.68 1.29
CA LEU A 75 -4.24 8.75 0.61
C LEU A 75 -3.91 8.73 -0.88
N ARG A 76 -3.40 7.59 -1.35
CA ARG A 76 -2.95 7.36 -2.73
C ARG A 76 -4.00 6.58 -3.51
N LEU A 77 -4.63 7.23 -4.48
CA LEU A 77 -5.69 6.65 -5.29
C LEU A 77 -5.24 6.44 -6.73
N SER A 78 -5.57 5.31 -7.32
CA SER A 78 -5.38 5.09 -8.76
C SER A 78 -6.48 5.79 -9.58
N LYS A 79 -6.17 6.10 -10.83
CA LYS A 79 -7.16 6.59 -11.80
C LYS A 79 -7.97 5.42 -12.36
N GLY A 80 -9.26 5.61 -12.49
CA GLY A 80 -10.17 4.66 -13.13
C GLY A 80 -10.82 3.65 -12.18
N LYS A 81 -11.63 2.76 -12.76
CA LYS A 81 -12.33 1.71 -12.01
C LYS A 81 -11.40 0.53 -11.74
N ASN A 82 -11.20 0.20 -10.50
CA ASN A 82 -10.54 -1.04 -10.09
C ASN A 82 -11.56 -2.18 -9.97
N THR A 83 -11.15 -3.39 -10.32
CA THR A 83 -11.95 -4.58 -10.05
C THR A 83 -12.12 -4.73 -8.54
N SER A 84 -13.34 -4.92 -8.07
CA SER A 84 -13.60 -5.19 -6.65
C SER A 84 -12.93 -6.50 -6.22
N LEU A 85 -12.09 -6.41 -5.19
CA LEU A 85 -11.38 -7.53 -4.58
C LEU A 85 -12.10 -8.02 -3.31
N HIS A 86 -12.85 -7.13 -2.69
CA HIS A 86 -13.61 -7.37 -1.47
C HIS A 86 -15.13 -7.33 -1.72
N LYS A 87 -15.86 -8.26 -1.10
CA LYS A 87 -17.34 -8.28 -1.13
C LYS A 87 -17.97 -7.28 -0.14
N LYS A 88 -17.23 -6.86 0.88
CA LYS A 88 -17.65 -5.92 1.93
C LYS A 88 -16.47 -5.08 2.39
N ILE A 89 -16.74 -3.98 3.06
CA ILE A 89 -15.70 -3.11 3.64
C ILE A 89 -14.90 -3.91 4.67
N PRO A 90 -13.57 -4.09 4.47
CA PRO A 90 -12.74 -4.81 5.40
C PRO A 90 -12.49 -4.01 6.69
N ASN A 91 -12.26 -4.72 7.79
CA ASN A 91 -11.79 -4.09 9.03
C ASN A 91 -10.27 -3.91 8.96
N LEU A 92 -9.82 -2.66 8.80
CA LEU A 92 -8.40 -2.33 8.69
C LEU A 92 -7.76 -2.15 10.06
N LYS A 93 -6.53 -2.65 10.16
CA LYS A 93 -5.59 -2.33 11.24
C LYS A 93 -4.28 -1.90 10.59
N PRO A 94 -3.73 -0.72 10.91
CA PRO A 94 -2.47 -0.26 10.33
C PRO A 94 -1.34 -1.27 10.49
N GLY A 95 -0.56 -1.44 9.44
CA GLY A 95 0.55 -2.40 9.40
C GLY A 95 0.14 -3.87 9.34
N LYS A 96 -1.17 -4.21 9.31
CA LYS A 96 -1.65 -5.59 9.22
C LYS A 96 -2.09 -5.95 7.81
N TRP A 97 -1.61 -7.11 7.36
CA TRP A 97 -1.94 -7.62 6.04
C TRP A 97 -3.38 -8.13 5.98
N LEU A 98 -4.07 -7.75 4.92
CA LEU A 98 -5.39 -8.30 4.57
C LEU A 98 -5.23 -9.43 3.57
N ILE A 99 -5.84 -10.56 3.85
CA ILE A 99 -5.87 -11.66 2.90
C ILE A 99 -6.89 -11.39 1.79
N LEU A 100 -6.45 -11.42 0.55
CA LEU A 100 -7.30 -11.33 -0.65
C LEU A 100 -7.58 -12.72 -1.25
N THR A 101 -6.57 -13.60 -1.22
CA THR A 101 -6.68 -14.97 -1.71
C THR A 101 -5.81 -15.88 -0.86
N LYS A 102 -6.36 -16.98 -0.38
CA LYS A 102 -5.62 -18.02 0.35
C LYS A 102 -5.08 -19.05 -0.62
N GLY A 103 -3.77 -19.17 -0.69
CA GLY A 103 -3.07 -20.21 -1.44
C GLY A 103 -2.89 -21.49 -0.62
N LYS A 104 -2.24 -22.50 -1.23
CA LYS A 104 -1.99 -23.80 -0.60
C LYS A 104 -0.56 -23.99 -0.12
N ASN A 105 0.38 -23.14 -0.54
CA ASN A 105 1.78 -23.19 -0.12
C ASN A 105 2.14 -21.99 0.77
N LYS A 106 3.35 -21.99 1.33
CA LYS A 106 3.89 -20.86 2.12
C LYS A 106 4.57 -19.80 1.26
N LYS A 107 3.99 -19.49 0.09
CA LYS A 107 4.46 -18.43 -0.81
C LYS A 107 3.35 -17.42 -1.02
N ALA A 108 3.69 -16.14 -1.07
CA ALA A 108 2.70 -15.08 -1.17
C ALA A 108 3.12 -13.92 -2.07
N PHE A 109 2.14 -13.26 -2.64
CA PHE A 109 2.25 -11.88 -3.11
C PHE A 109 1.84 -10.94 -1.99
N LEU A 110 2.65 -9.93 -1.74
CA LEU A 110 2.31 -8.79 -0.89
C LEU A 110 2.19 -7.55 -1.77
N THR A 111 1.08 -6.87 -1.66
CA THR A 111 0.75 -5.71 -2.49
C THR A 111 0.33 -4.52 -1.65
N THR A 112 0.49 -3.32 -2.18
CA THR A 112 -0.17 -2.11 -1.70
C THR A 112 -0.76 -1.39 -2.91
N GLY A 113 -1.96 -0.82 -2.77
CA GLY A 113 -2.64 -0.16 -3.88
C GLY A 113 -3.20 -1.11 -4.96
N ASN A 114 -3.49 -0.57 -6.12
CA ASN A 114 -4.20 -1.22 -7.22
C ASN A 114 -3.46 -2.40 -7.87
N VAL A 115 -2.17 -2.57 -7.61
CA VAL A 115 -1.37 -3.70 -8.14
C VAL A 115 -1.83 -5.06 -7.60
N ALA A 116 -2.69 -5.10 -6.59
CA ALA A 116 -3.35 -6.31 -6.13
C ALA A 116 -4.16 -7.00 -7.25
N ASN A 117 -4.69 -6.23 -8.19
CA ASN A 117 -5.36 -6.78 -9.38
C ASN A 117 -4.38 -7.51 -10.32
N LEU A 118 -3.14 -7.02 -10.42
CA LEU A 118 -2.08 -7.72 -11.16
C LEU A 118 -1.72 -9.05 -10.48
N ALA A 119 -1.58 -9.05 -9.15
CA ALA A 119 -1.35 -10.29 -8.39
C ALA A 119 -2.44 -11.34 -8.68
N LYS A 120 -3.70 -10.93 -8.72
CA LYS A 120 -4.82 -11.82 -9.06
C LYS A 120 -4.68 -12.42 -10.46
N LYS A 121 -4.28 -11.62 -11.46
CA LYS A 121 -4.00 -12.11 -12.82
C LYS A 121 -2.81 -13.08 -12.85
N LEU A 122 -1.78 -12.84 -12.04
CA LEU A 122 -0.62 -13.72 -11.97
C LEU A 122 -0.97 -15.12 -11.41
N LEU A 123 -1.98 -15.25 -10.53
CA LEU A 123 -2.43 -16.57 -10.05
C LEU A 123 -2.96 -17.50 -11.18
N LEU A 124 -3.37 -16.94 -12.31
CA LEU A 124 -3.79 -17.76 -13.47
C LEU A 124 -2.61 -18.50 -14.13
N LYS A 125 -1.39 -18.04 -13.87
CA LYS A 125 -0.18 -18.74 -14.35
C LYS A 125 0.14 -19.91 -13.43
N LYS A 126 0.37 -21.11 -14.00
CA LYS A 126 0.67 -22.37 -13.26
C LYS A 126 1.73 -22.17 -12.16
N LYS A 127 2.79 -21.41 -12.43
CA LYS A 127 3.88 -21.11 -11.47
C LYS A 127 3.38 -20.48 -10.17
N PHE A 128 2.32 -19.68 -10.21
CA PHE A 128 1.83 -18.90 -9.08
C PHE A 128 0.48 -19.35 -8.54
N SER A 129 -0.16 -20.35 -9.13
CA SER A 129 -1.52 -20.81 -8.82
C SER A 129 -1.76 -21.22 -7.36
N GLN A 130 -0.68 -21.50 -6.62
CA GLN A 130 -0.74 -21.93 -5.21
C GLN A 130 -0.36 -20.81 -4.22
N TYR A 131 -0.06 -19.59 -4.73
CA TYR A 131 0.35 -18.46 -3.86
C TYR A 131 -0.86 -17.84 -3.17
N SER A 132 -0.62 -17.33 -1.96
CA SER A 132 -1.55 -16.41 -1.30
C SER A 132 -1.37 -14.99 -1.84
N ILE A 133 -2.42 -14.14 -1.73
CA ILE A 133 -2.33 -12.72 -2.03
C ILE A 133 -2.75 -11.94 -0.79
N PHE A 134 -1.93 -10.97 -0.42
CA PHE A 134 -2.20 -10.01 0.65
C PHE A 134 -2.15 -8.59 0.12
N SER A 135 -3.03 -7.74 0.69
CA SER A 135 -2.96 -6.29 0.59
C SER A 135 -2.48 -5.71 1.92
N LEU A 136 -1.63 -4.69 1.87
CA LEU A 136 -1.30 -3.84 3.02
C LEU A 136 -1.74 -2.41 2.71
N PRO A 137 -3.01 -2.07 2.95
CA PRO A 137 -3.57 -0.78 2.54
C PRO A 137 -3.15 0.38 3.44
N ILE A 138 -2.77 0.13 4.70
CA ILE A 138 -2.30 1.18 5.62
C ILE A 138 -0.95 0.78 6.20
N TRP A 139 0.06 1.63 5.96
CA TRP A 139 1.43 1.44 6.41
C TRP A 139 2.15 2.76 6.67
N GLY A 140 3.44 2.74 6.96
CA GLY A 140 4.26 3.91 7.28
C GLY A 140 5.32 3.57 8.31
N MET A 141 6.12 4.55 8.73
CA MET A 141 7.26 4.32 9.61
C MET A 141 6.88 3.65 10.93
N LYS A 142 5.80 4.08 11.56
CA LYS A 142 5.29 3.54 12.84
C LYS A 142 4.94 2.06 12.82
N TYR A 143 4.73 1.48 11.62
CA TYR A 143 4.24 0.10 11.47
C TYR A 143 5.30 -0.87 10.90
N LYS A 144 6.55 -0.41 10.81
CA LYS A 144 7.65 -1.15 10.20
C LYS A 144 8.02 -2.41 10.99
N GLU A 145 8.22 -2.28 12.30
CA GLU A 145 8.63 -3.38 13.17
C GLU A 145 7.68 -4.58 13.18
N GLN A 146 6.38 -4.33 13.06
CA GLN A 146 5.40 -5.41 13.02
C GLN A 146 5.48 -6.28 11.76
N GLN A 147 6.21 -5.86 10.73
CA GLN A 147 6.31 -6.61 9.46
C GLN A 147 7.14 -7.88 9.64
N LYS A 148 8.21 -7.84 10.42
CA LYS A 148 9.08 -9.01 10.69
C LYS A 148 8.28 -10.25 11.09
N ASN A 149 7.34 -10.11 12.04
CA ASN A 149 6.51 -11.22 12.51
C ASN A 149 5.52 -11.75 11.46
N GLN A 150 5.10 -10.91 10.51
CA GLN A 150 4.20 -11.33 9.42
C GLN A 150 5.00 -12.02 8.31
N LEU A 151 6.18 -11.48 7.98
CA LEU A 151 7.09 -12.01 6.95
C LEU A 151 7.61 -13.40 7.32
N ASN A 152 8.02 -13.62 8.55
CA ASN A 152 8.59 -14.89 9.03
C ASN A 152 7.66 -16.11 8.93
N ARG A 153 6.39 -15.91 8.61
CA ARG A 153 5.41 -17.00 8.39
C ARG A 153 5.47 -17.61 7.01
N TRP A 154 6.27 -17.03 6.11
CA TRP A 154 6.29 -17.36 4.69
C TRP A 154 7.68 -17.77 4.24
N ASP A 155 7.76 -18.80 3.40
CA ASP A 155 9.02 -19.24 2.82
C ASP A 155 9.51 -18.29 1.72
N SER A 156 8.56 -17.60 1.06
CA SER A 156 8.86 -16.62 0.00
C SER A 156 7.74 -15.62 -0.16
N ILE A 157 8.11 -14.35 -0.28
CA ILE A 157 7.21 -13.24 -0.55
C ILE A 157 7.70 -12.48 -1.77
N LEU A 158 6.80 -12.30 -2.74
CA LEU A 158 6.98 -11.42 -3.88
C LEU A 158 6.20 -10.14 -3.63
N VAL A 159 6.91 -9.03 -3.45
CA VAL A 159 6.29 -7.71 -3.30
C VAL A 159 5.98 -7.15 -4.68
N LEU A 160 4.75 -6.66 -4.87
CA LEU A 160 4.33 -5.99 -6.09
C LEU A 160 3.94 -4.55 -5.75
N GLU A 161 4.49 -3.61 -6.50
CA GLU A 161 4.22 -2.18 -6.40
C GLU A 161 4.25 -1.48 -7.76
N ASP A 162 3.61 -0.33 -7.86
CA ASP A 162 3.64 0.58 -9.02
C ASP A 162 4.43 1.86 -8.66
N HIS A 163 5.66 1.67 -8.25
CA HIS A 163 6.58 2.69 -7.76
C HIS A 163 8.01 2.35 -8.18
N LEU A 164 8.95 3.27 -8.07
CA LEU A 164 10.37 2.96 -8.18
C LEU A 164 10.79 2.01 -7.06
N GLU A 165 11.76 1.13 -7.32
CA GLU A 165 12.27 0.22 -6.29
C GLU A 165 12.91 0.99 -5.14
N ASP A 166 13.68 2.05 -5.48
CA ASP A 166 14.29 2.93 -4.49
C ASP A 166 13.23 3.74 -3.74
N GLY A 167 13.21 3.56 -2.42
CA GLY A 167 12.25 4.24 -1.55
C GLY A 167 10.81 3.76 -1.63
N GLY A 168 10.50 2.77 -2.47
CA GLY A 168 9.16 2.22 -2.63
C GLY A 168 8.71 1.32 -1.47
N PHE A 169 7.56 0.70 -1.65
CA PHE A 169 6.96 -0.23 -0.69
C PHE A 169 7.82 -1.49 -0.51
N GLY A 170 8.40 -2.02 -1.59
CA GLY A 170 9.28 -3.18 -1.54
C GLY A 170 10.54 -2.93 -0.73
N SER A 171 11.18 -1.76 -0.89
CA SER A 171 12.33 -1.38 -0.09
C SER A 171 11.96 -1.21 1.39
N TRP A 172 10.80 -0.62 1.70
CA TRP A 172 10.29 -0.51 3.05
C TRP A 172 10.06 -1.88 3.72
N ILE A 173 9.54 -2.87 2.97
CA ILE A 173 9.40 -4.24 3.44
C ILE A 173 10.76 -4.90 3.69
N LYS A 174 11.72 -4.76 2.75
CA LYS A 174 13.10 -5.30 2.93
C LYS A 174 13.75 -4.74 4.21
N GLU A 175 13.67 -3.44 4.43
CA GLU A 175 14.21 -2.78 5.62
C GLU A 175 13.53 -3.20 6.93
N SER A 176 12.34 -3.79 6.87
CA SER A 176 11.58 -4.24 8.05
C SER A 176 12.08 -5.58 8.63
N VAL A 177 12.98 -6.28 7.94
CA VAL A 177 13.52 -7.58 8.36
C VAL A 177 14.99 -7.52 8.82
N ASN A 178 15.64 -6.40 8.56
CA ASN A 178 16.99 -6.08 9.05
C ASN A 178 16.92 -5.45 10.49
#